data_9521eaeb99ee5ac7f91976d9ac093c4e
#
_entry.id   9521eaeb99ee5ac7f91976d9ac093c4e
#
_cell.length_a   1.000
_cell.length_b   1.000
_cell.length_c   1.000
_cell.angle_alpha   90.00
_cell.angle_beta   90.00
_cell.angle_gamma   90.00
#
_symmetry.space_group_name_H-M   'P 1'
#
loop_
_entity.id
_entity.type
_entity.pdbx_description
1 polymer ?
#
loop_
_entity_poly.entity_id
_entity_poly.type
_entity_poly.pdbx_seq_one_letter_code
_entity_poly.pdbx_strand_id
1 'polypeptide(L)'
;MITFMDGGMLFELNKVYTDYGEYAVENNKQLIIDLYQSYIDIGCKYITTCNYCFKPTKIKQWDKYVKKSIDIVQPFRQKCKVFGCVPPYYDSYSNNNNITEEFVMYYVDLINLLKGNIDIYLVETATSFIEVEQICRIIRDIDNDTPIIVSIYPNENNSKYIKEYYELPIYGLFMNCVPFDTMKDYYSKYFKPVVNKKMLFGFYCNYINEKAYALSQDVSKLQSFKILPKKENNYEDFFKDLPFNDVVIGGCCGYGVKEMRSLVNELKNKGLVSGDSLK
;
A
#
# COMPACT_ATOMS: atom_id res chain seq x y z
N MET A 1 4.67 -7.86 -17.31
CA MET A 1 4.15 -9.01 -16.48
C MET A 1 3.30 -8.45 -15.35
N ILE A 2 2.20 -9.12 -14.97
CA ILE A 2 1.41 -8.71 -13.79
C ILE A 2 1.88 -9.52 -12.59
N THR A 3 2.18 -8.83 -11.50
CA THR A 3 2.58 -9.41 -10.23
C THR A 3 1.63 -8.92 -9.14
N PHE A 4 1.33 -9.76 -8.14
CA PHE A 4 0.40 -9.40 -7.08
C PHE A 4 1.12 -9.04 -5.79
N MET A 5 0.59 -8.03 -5.10
CA MET A 5 0.85 -7.75 -3.70
C MET A 5 -0.38 -8.12 -2.86
N ASP A 6 -0.24 -8.11 -1.55
CA ASP A 6 -1.31 -8.43 -0.61
C ASP A 6 -2.49 -7.43 -0.67
N GLY A 7 -3.47 -7.68 0.18
CA GLY A 7 -4.65 -6.83 0.36
C GLY A 7 -4.61 -6.05 1.66
N GLY A 8 -5.74 -5.45 2.01
CA GLY A 8 -5.89 -4.63 3.21
C GLY A 8 -5.79 -5.44 4.51
N MET A 9 -4.61 -5.55 5.09
CA MET A 9 -4.37 -6.29 6.34
C MET A 9 -5.27 -5.77 7.47
N LEU A 10 -5.31 -4.46 7.70
CA LEU A 10 -6.15 -3.89 8.74
C LEU A 10 -7.64 -4.16 8.50
N PHE A 11 -8.08 -4.21 7.24
CA PHE A 11 -9.45 -4.58 6.89
C PHE A 11 -9.78 -6.02 7.33
N GLU A 12 -8.85 -6.97 7.17
CA GLU A 12 -9.02 -8.34 7.65
C GLU A 12 -9.01 -8.41 9.18
N LEU A 13 -8.09 -7.73 9.84
CA LEU A 13 -8.01 -7.69 11.30
C LEU A 13 -9.27 -7.08 11.94
N ASN A 14 -9.86 -6.06 11.31
CA ASN A 14 -11.07 -5.40 11.79
C ASN A 14 -12.36 -6.23 11.62
N LYS A 15 -12.31 -7.37 10.94
CA LYS A 15 -13.41 -8.36 11.01
C LYS A 15 -13.48 -9.05 12.37
N VAL A 16 -12.40 -9.01 13.15
CA VAL A 16 -12.27 -9.69 14.45
C VAL A 16 -12.10 -8.68 15.60
N TYR A 17 -11.32 -7.62 15.38
CA TYR A 17 -10.96 -6.63 16.40
C TYR A 17 -11.38 -5.23 15.99
N THR A 18 -11.59 -4.35 17.00
CA THR A 18 -11.98 -2.95 16.79
C THR A 18 -10.88 -1.97 17.21
N ASP A 19 -9.64 -2.28 16.80
CA ASP A 19 -8.45 -1.49 17.10
C ASP A 19 -7.62 -1.21 15.84
N TYR A 20 -6.46 -0.63 15.97
CA TYR A 20 -5.55 -0.35 14.85
C TYR A 20 -4.65 -1.55 14.47
N GLY A 21 -4.95 -2.76 14.96
CA GLY A 21 -4.18 -3.98 14.74
C GLY A 21 -3.22 -4.32 15.88
N GLU A 22 -3.10 -3.46 16.92
CA GLU A 22 -2.19 -3.68 18.04
C GLU A 22 -2.56 -4.90 18.86
N TYR A 23 -3.84 -5.20 19.03
CA TYR A 23 -4.25 -6.40 19.75
C TYR A 23 -3.82 -7.68 19.01
N ALA A 24 -3.99 -7.72 17.70
CA ALA A 24 -3.59 -8.89 16.90
C ALA A 24 -2.08 -9.09 16.97
N VAL A 25 -1.30 -8.01 16.81
CA VAL A 25 0.17 -8.05 16.88
C VAL A 25 0.67 -8.49 18.26
N GLU A 26 0.00 -8.08 19.34
CA GLU A 26 0.39 -8.42 20.71
C GLU A 26 -0.07 -9.81 21.13
N ASN A 27 -1.32 -10.18 20.84
CA ASN A 27 -1.99 -11.31 21.47
C ASN A 27 -2.40 -12.42 20.48
N ASN A 28 -2.45 -12.14 19.17
CA ASN A 28 -2.88 -13.12 18.17
C ASN A 28 -2.07 -13.02 16.87
N LYS A 29 -0.75 -13.07 17.00
CA LYS A 29 0.15 -13.06 15.84
C LYS A 29 -0.14 -14.18 14.82
N GLN A 30 -0.73 -15.30 15.28
CA GLN A 30 -1.06 -16.41 14.38
C GLN A 30 -2.08 -16.00 13.33
N LEU A 31 -3.06 -15.17 13.68
CA LEU A 31 -4.01 -14.63 12.70
C LEU A 31 -3.30 -13.86 11.58
N ILE A 32 -2.30 -13.02 11.91
CA ILE A 32 -1.53 -12.25 10.92
C ILE A 32 -0.69 -13.20 10.06
N ILE A 33 -0.07 -14.21 10.66
CA ILE A 33 0.70 -15.26 9.95
C ILE A 33 -0.20 -16.00 8.96
N ASP A 34 -1.40 -16.41 9.37
CA ASP A 34 -2.36 -17.12 8.52
C ASP A 34 -2.86 -16.23 7.36
N LEU A 35 -3.04 -14.94 7.60
CA LEU A 35 -3.39 -13.97 6.56
C LEU A 35 -2.25 -13.82 5.53
N TYR A 36 -1.00 -13.64 5.95
CA TYR A 36 0.14 -13.58 5.03
C TYR A 36 0.27 -14.87 4.22
N GLN A 37 0.17 -16.03 4.87
CA GLN A 37 0.19 -17.31 4.15
C GLN A 37 -0.94 -17.39 3.12
N SER A 38 -2.14 -16.94 3.47
CA SER A 38 -3.29 -16.93 2.56
C SER A 38 -3.06 -16.02 1.33
N TYR A 39 -2.42 -14.86 1.49
CA TYR A 39 -2.05 -14.01 0.36
C TYR A 39 -0.98 -14.66 -0.53
N ILE A 40 0.04 -15.30 0.07
CA ILE A 40 1.07 -16.02 -0.67
C ILE A 40 0.45 -17.20 -1.45
N ASP A 41 -0.48 -17.94 -0.85
CA ASP A 41 -1.18 -19.07 -1.50
C ASP A 41 -2.07 -18.61 -2.68
N ILE A 42 -2.53 -17.38 -2.69
CA ILE A 42 -3.22 -16.75 -3.83
C ILE A 42 -2.23 -16.46 -4.98
N GLY A 43 -0.95 -16.32 -4.66
CA GLY A 43 0.12 -15.98 -5.60
C GLY A 43 0.69 -14.58 -5.45
N CYS A 44 0.45 -13.91 -4.32
CA CYS A 44 1.10 -12.64 -4.04
C CYS A 44 2.61 -12.84 -3.88
N LYS A 45 3.40 -12.03 -4.59
CA LYS A 45 4.87 -12.01 -4.54
C LYS A 45 5.40 -10.90 -3.64
N TYR A 46 4.53 -10.01 -3.22
CA TYR A 46 4.81 -8.92 -2.29
C TYR A 46 3.81 -8.97 -1.15
N ILE A 47 4.29 -8.82 0.08
CA ILE A 47 3.48 -8.62 1.27
C ILE A 47 3.98 -7.39 2.03
N THR A 48 3.08 -6.72 2.74
CA THR A 48 3.38 -5.44 3.40
C THR A 48 3.41 -5.62 4.91
N THR A 49 4.37 -5.02 5.61
CA THR A 49 4.36 -5.01 7.09
C THR A 49 3.09 -4.40 7.63
N CYS A 50 2.48 -5.01 8.66
CA CYS A 50 1.15 -4.63 9.17
C CYS A 50 1.18 -3.42 10.13
N ASN A 51 2.01 -2.41 9.85
CA ASN A 51 2.24 -1.27 10.75
C ASN A 51 1.61 0.05 10.30
N TYR A 52 0.70 0.05 9.34
CA TYR A 52 0.13 1.28 8.76
C TYR A 52 -0.40 2.28 9.81
N CYS A 53 -1.04 1.79 10.86
CA CYS A 53 -1.59 2.62 11.93
C CYS A 53 -0.65 2.81 13.13
N PHE A 54 0.54 2.17 13.15
CA PHE A 54 1.48 2.27 14.26
C PHE A 54 2.35 3.52 14.14
N LYS A 55 1.79 4.64 14.61
CA LYS A 55 2.41 5.96 14.58
C LYS A 55 2.06 6.75 15.84
N PRO A 56 2.89 7.70 16.28
CA PRO A 56 2.71 8.39 17.56
C PRO A 56 1.41 9.16 17.68
N THR A 57 0.84 9.59 16.56
CA THR A 57 -0.48 10.27 16.52
C THR A 57 -1.66 9.33 16.83
N LYS A 58 -1.45 8.01 16.84
CA LYS A 58 -2.48 7.00 17.09
C LYS A 58 -2.18 6.11 18.30
N ILE A 59 -0.93 5.68 18.48
CA ILE A 59 -0.53 4.67 19.47
C ILE A 59 0.73 5.12 20.22
N LYS A 60 0.69 5.14 21.56
CA LYS A 60 1.83 5.63 22.40
C LYS A 60 3.11 4.80 22.25
N GLN A 61 3.01 3.48 22.11
CA GLN A 61 4.14 2.55 21.96
C GLN A 61 4.25 2.04 20.53
N TRP A 62 4.06 2.92 19.57
CA TRP A 62 4.01 2.59 18.15
C TRP A 62 5.25 1.83 17.67
N ASP A 63 6.44 2.19 18.15
CA ASP A 63 7.72 1.56 17.81
C ASP A 63 7.80 0.10 18.23
N LYS A 64 7.25 -0.25 19.41
CA LYS A 64 7.11 -1.63 19.89
C LYS A 64 6.27 -2.47 18.90
N TYR A 65 5.15 -1.93 18.43
CA TYR A 65 4.27 -2.64 17.52
C TYR A 65 4.84 -2.73 16.11
N VAL A 66 5.58 -1.72 15.65
CA VAL A 66 6.34 -1.81 14.40
C VAL A 66 7.36 -2.95 14.47
N LYS A 67 8.18 -3.03 15.53
CA LYS A 67 9.14 -4.14 15.73
C LYS A 67 8.45 -5.51 15.66
N LYS A 68 7.35 -5.68 16.37
CA LYS A 68 6.59 -6.94 16.34
C LYS A 68 6.01 -7.25 14.96
N SER A 69 5.52 -6.26 14.23
CA SER A 69 5.02 -6.47 12.86
C SER A 69 6.14 -6.90 11.90
N ILE A 70 7.34 -6.37 12.09
CA ILE A 70 8.55 -6.80 11.38
C ILE A 70 8.88 -8.26 11.73
N ASP A 71 8.91 -8.63 13.01
CA ASP A 71 9.20 -10.02 13.44
C ASP A 71 8.20 -11.03 12.86
N ILE A 72 6.91 -10.67 12.78
CA ILE A 72 5.87 -11.53 12.21
C ILE A 72 6.09 -11.78 10.73
N VAL A 73 6.56 -10.81 9.98
CA VAL A 73 6.72 -10.93 8.52
C VAL A 73 8.04 -11.60 8.11
N GLN A 74 9.08 -11.60 8.97
CA GLN A 74 10.42 -12.11 8.64
C GLN A 74 10.43 -13.54 8.06
N PRO A 75 9.68 -14.52 8.59
CA PRO A 75 9.70 -15.89 8.05
C PRO A 75 9.26 -16.00 6.58
N PHE A 76 8.53 -14.99 6.09
CA PHE A 76 8.01 -14.99 4.72
C PHE A 76 8.99 -14.44 3.68
N ARG A 77 10.08 -13.78 4.09
CA ARG A 77 11.09 -13.20 3.16
C ARG A 77 11.75 -14.25 2.25
N GLN A 78 11.72 -15.52 2.61
CA GLN A 78 12.19 -16.62 1.76
C GLN A 78 11.21 -16.98 0.64
N LYS A 79 9.94 -16.60 0.77
CA LYS A 79 8.84 -16.95 -0.16
C LYS A 79 8.40 -15.78 -1.04
N CYS A 80 8.54 -14.56 -0.54
CA CYS A 80 8.07 -13.34 -1.19
C CYS A 80 8.93 -12.14 -0.76
N LYS A 81 8.78 -11.01 -1.46
CA LYS A 81 9.40 -9.75 -1.09
C LYS A 81 8.54 -9.00 -0.08
N VAL A 82 9.17 -8.37 0.89
CA VAL A 82 8.51 -7.61 1.95
C VAL A 82 8.60 -6.12 1.68
N PHE A 83 7.44 -5.50 1.55
CA PHE A 83 7.30 -4.05 1.59
C PHE A 83 7.29 -3.58 3.05
N GLY A 84 8.18 -2.67 3.41
CA GLY A 84 8.13 -1.94 4.67
C GLY A 84 7.17 -0.77 4.54
N CYS A 85 6.03 -0.85 5.22
CA CYS A 85 5.03 0.21 5.20
C CYS A 85 5.57 1.48 5.86
N VAL A 86 5.58 2.58 5.11
CA VAL A 86 5.89 3.94 5.56
C VAL A 86 4.61 4.77 5.40
N PRO A 87 3.73 4.79 6.42
CA PRO A 87 2.43 5.43 6.36
C PRO A 87 2.54 6.96 6.49
N PRO A 88 1.52 7.74 6.11
CA PRO A 88 1.50 9.17 6.36
C PRO A 88 1.52 9.47 7.87
N TYR A 89 2.30 10.47 8.29
CA TYR A 89 2.39 10.87 9.70
C TYR A 89 1.06 11.38 10.23
N TYR A 90 0.43 12.26 9.46
CA TYR A 90 -0.90 12.78 9.76
C TYR A 90 -2.00 11.78 9.39
N ASP A 91 -3.24 12.21 9.49
CA ASP A 91 -4.36 11.36 9.06
C ASP A 91 -4.32 11.11 7.56
N SER A 92 -4.61 9.86 7.19
CA SER A 92 -4.76 9.46 5.79
C SER A 92 -5.75 10.40 5.09
N TYR A 93 -5.44 10.82 3.88
CA TYR A 93 -6.24 11.77 3.07
C TYR A 93 -6.19 13.23 3.56
N SER A 94 -5.52 13.53 4.68
CA SER A 94 -5.27 14.92 5.04
C SER A 94 -4.21 15.51 4.12
N ASN A 95 -4.48 16.70 3.63
CA ASN A 95 -3.52 17.42 2.80
C ASN A 95 -2.69 18.36 3.69
N ASN A 96 -1.86 17.75 4.53
CA ASN A 96 -1.02 18.50 5.45
C ASN A 96 0.41 18.54 4.91
N ASN A 97 0.92 19.76 4.67
CA ASN A 97 2.29 19.99 4.18
C ASN A 97 3.23 20.44 5.31
N ASN A 98 2.82 20.30 6.57
CA ASN A 98 3.60 20.80 7.70
C ASN A 98 4.69 19.78 8.09
N ILE A 99 5.93 20.12 7.83
CA ILE A 99 7.09 19.32 8.23
C ILE A 99 7.57 19.82 9.60
N THR A 100 7.13 19.17 10.68
CA THR A 100 7.54 19.48 12.04
C THR A 100 8.75 18.65 12.47
N GLU A 101 9.35 19.00 13.61
CA GLU A 101 10.43 18.18 14.18
C GLU A 101 9.94 16.78 14.54
N GLU A 102 8.75 16.64 15.10
CA GLU A 102 8.15 15.35 15.44
C GLU A 102 7.89 14.50 14.18
N PHE A 103 7.50 15.13 13.07
CA PHE A 103 7.39 14.45 11.79
C PHE A 103 8.74 13.85 11.37
N VAL A 104 9.81 14.65 11.41
CA VAL A 104 11.15 14.18 11.02
C VAL A 104 11.62 13.06 11.96
N MET A 105 11.50 13.23 13.27
CA MET A 105 11.88 12.23 14.27
C MET A 105 11.15 10.90 14.06
N TYR A 106 9.83 10.95 13.83
CA TYR A 106 9.05 9.75 13.56
C TYR A 106 9.60 8.95 12.37
N TYR A 107 9.87 9.61 11.24
CA TYR A 107 10.38 8.89 10.07
C TYR A 107 11.82 8.42 10.25
N VAL A 108 12.67 9.18 10.93
CA VAL A 108 14.02 8.72 11.28
C VAL A 108 13.94 7.42 12.10
N ASP A 109 13.11 7.38 13.13
CA ASP A 109 12.94 6.19 13.97
C ASP A 109 12.32 5.02 13.20
N LEU A 110 11.26 5.28 12.41
CA LEU A 110 10.60 4.25 11.61
C LEU A 110 11.56 3.63 10.58
N ILE A 111 12.31 4.44 9.86
CA ILE A 111 13.25 3.96 8.84
C ILE A 111 14.38 3.15 9.49
N ASN A 112 14.90 3.57 10.65
CA ASN A 112 15.88 2.78 11.40
C ASN A 112 15.34 1.42 11.85
N LEU A 113 14.04 1.31 12.19
CA LEU A 113 13.40 0.03 12.50
C LEU A 113 13.24 -0.86 11.28
N LEU A 114 12.89 -0.31 10.13
CA LEU A 114 12.64 -1.05 8.89
C LEU A 114 13.93 -1.48 8.19
N LYS A 115 15.00 -0.66 8.27
CA LYS A 115 16.29 -0.90 7.60
C LYS A 115 16.84 -2.30 7.87
N GLY A 116 17.22 -3.02 6.80
CA GLY A 116 17.74 -4.39 6.87
C GLY A 116 16.68 -5.47 7.09
N ASN A 117 15.46 -5.10 7.46
CA ASN A 117 14.36 -6.01 7.78
C ASN A 117 13.32 -6.15 6.65
N ILE A 118 13.43 -5.34 5.61
CA ILE A 118 12.52 -5.28 4.47
C ILE A 118 13.28 -5.38 3.15
N ASP A 119 12.57 -5.55 2.06
CA ASP A 119 13.17 -5.57 0.72
C ASP A 119 12.93 -4.26 -0.05
N ILE A 120 11.86 -3.52 0.26
CA ILE A 120 11.47 -2.29 -0.42
C ILE A 120 10.71 -1.40 0.58
N TYR A 121 11.00 -0.10 0.63
CA TYR A 121 10.17 0.87 1.33
C TYR A 121 8.92 1.18 0.51
N LEU A 122 7.74 1.10 1.11
CA LEU A 122 6.48 1.51 0.50
C LEU A 122 5.93 2.74 1.23
N VAL A 123 6.17 3.93 0.66
CA VAL A 123 5.57 5.18 1.13
C VAL A 123 4.12 5.19 0.70
N GLU A 124 3.21 4.94 1.65
CA GLU A 124 1.80 4.60 1.36
C GLU A 124 0.84 5.77 1.48
N THR A 125 -0.18 5.79 0.62
CA THR A 125 -1.31 6.73 0.68
C THR A 125 -0.85 8.20 0.78
N ALA A 126 0.19 8.52 0.02
CA ALA A 126 0.77 9.84 -0.01
C ALA A 126 -0.21 10.87 -0.60
N THR A 127 -0.50 11.93 0.14
CA THR A 127 -1.43 13.00 -0.27
C THR A 127 -0.72 14.30 -0.63
N SER A 128 0.57 14.42 -0.30
CA SER A 128 1.38 15.61 -0.48
C SER A 128 2.75 15.25 -1.06
N PHE A 129 3.13 15.91 -2.15
CA PHE A 129 4.46 15.80 -2.73
C PHE A 129 5.57 16.24 -1.77
N ILE A 130 5.35 17.33 -1.04
CA ILE A 130 6.33 17.90 -0.09
C ILE A 130 6.64 16.89 1.03
N GLU A 131 5.60 16.22 1.56
CA GLU A 131 5.77 15.16 2.55
C GLU A 131 6.61 14.01 1.98
N VAL A 132 6.27 13.55 0.79
CA VAL A 132 6.98 12.43 0.13
C VAL A 132 8.43 12.77 -0.17
N GLU A 133 8.70 13.97 -0.69
CA GLU A 133 10.07 14.42 -0.95
C GLU A 133 10.91 14.37 0.32
N GLN A 134 10.37 14.85 1.44
CA GLN A 134 11.06 14.81 2.72
C GLN A 134 11.28 13.38 3.23
N ILE A 135 10.28 12.50 3.11
CA ILE A 135 10.40 11.09 3.49
C ILE A 135 11.50 10.40 2.64
N CYS A 136 11.49 10.62 1.33
CA CYS A 136 12.51 10.04 0.45
C CYS A 136 13.93 10.52 0.81
N ARG A 137 14.10 11.78 1.20
CA ARG A 137 15.40 12.30 1.71
C ARG A 137 15.81 11.59 2.98
N ILE A 138 14.93 11.48 3.97
CA ILE A 138 15.22 10.78 5.24
C ILE A 138 15.60 9.32 4.96
N ILE A 139 14.87 8.63 4.08
CA ILE A 139 15.21 7.25 3.71
C ILE A 139 16.63 7.20 3.13
N ARG A 140 16.97 8.07 2.18
CA ARG A 140 18.29 8.05 1.52
C ARG A 140 19.44 8.45 2.44
N ASP A 141 19.18 9.33 3.41
CA ASP A 141 20.18 9.69 4.44
C ASP A 141 20.51 8.50 5.37
N ILE A 142 19.55 7.61 5.61
CA ILE A 142 19.70 6.46 6.52
C ILE A 142 20.05 5.19 5.73
N ASP A 143 19.44 4.97 4.59
CA ASP A 143 19.55 3.76 3.76
C ASP A 143 19.59 4.12 2.27
N ASN A 144 20.79 4.05 1.69
CA ASN A 144 21.02 4.42 0.30
C ASN A 144 20.61 3.34 -0.70
N ASP A 145 20.53 2.08 -0.29
CA ASP A 145 20.49 0.93 -1.20
C ASP A 145 19.08 0.36 -1.37
N THR A 146 18.28 0.33 -0.31
CA THR A 146 16.95 -0.28 -0.36
C THR A 146 16.01 0.53 -1.27
N PRO A 147 15.36 -0.13 -2.27
CA PRO A 147 14.45 0.55 -3.18
C PRO A 147 13.28 1.24 -2.45
N ILE A 148 12.82 2.36 -3.01
CA ILE A 148 11.65 3.09 -2.53
C ILE A 148 10.55 3.00 -3.58
N ILE A 149 9.35 2.60 -3.18
CA ILE A 149 8.12 2.79 -3.95
C ILE A 149 7.28 3.85 -3.25
N VAL A 150 6.80 4.81 -4.01
CA VAL A 150 5.83 5.79 -3.54
C VAL A 150 4.46 5.41 -4.08
N SER A 151 3.48 5.30 -3.21
CA SER A 151 2.08 5.08 -3.58
C SER A 151 1.26 6.31 -3.25
N ILE A 152 0.83 7.02 -4.27
CA ILE A 152 0.08 8.26 -4.10
C ILE A 152 -1.43 7.99 -4.02
N TYR A 153 -2.09 8.77 -3.18
CA TYR A 153 -3.55 8.88 -3.22
C TYR A 153 -3.93 9.82 -4.37
N PRO A 154 -4.72 9.35 -5.35
CA PRO A 154 -5.19 10.18 -6.48
C PRO A 154 -6.02 11.37 -6.01
N ASN A 155 -5.44 12.57 -6.03
CA ASN A 155 -6.09 13.83 -5.70
C ASN A 155 -5.54 14.99 -6.55
N GLU A 156 -6.20 16.16 -6.51
CA GLU A 156 -5.79 17.32 -7.28
C GLU A 156 -4.40 17.86 -6.91
N ASN A 157 -3.97 17.67 -5.66
CA ASN A 157 -2.66 18.16 -5.24
C ASN A 157 -1.55 17.30 -5.84
N ASN A 158 -1.67 15.97 -5.74
CA ASN A 158 -0.69 15.07 -6.34
C ASN A 158 -0.64 15.21 -7.86
N SER A 159 -1.78 15.53 -8.51
CA SER A 159 -1.82 15.67 -9.97
C SER A 159 -0.90 16.76 -10.52
N LYS A 160 -0.60 17.77 -9.72
CA LYS A 160 0.28 18.87 -10.11
C LYS A 160 1.76 18.49 -10.14
N TYR A 161 2.13 17.42 -9.43
CA TYR A 161 3.51 17.01 -9.18
C TYR A 161 3.89 15.66 -9.78
N ILE A 162 3.10 15.12 -10.73
CA ILE A 162 3.39 13.80 -11.30
C ILE A 162 4.76 13.76 -11.99
N LYS A 163 5.19 14.85 -12.62
CA LYS A 163 6.53 14.92 -13.24
C LYS A 163 7.63 14.90 -12.17
N GLU A 164 7.45 15.68 -11.12
CA GLU A 164 8.38 15.80 -10.00
C GLU A 164 8.51 14.48 -9.24
N TYR A 165 7.44 13.68 -9.12
CA TYR A 165 7.53 12.31 -8.57
C TYR A 165 8.49 11.44 -9.38
N TYR A 166 8.55 11.58 -10.71
CA TYR A 166 9.49 10.85 -11.55
C TYR A 166 10.94 11.30 -11.42
N GLU A 167 11.20 12.45 -10.79
CA GLU A 167 12.54 12.99 -10.53
C GLU A 167 13.09 12.56 -9.16
N LEU A 168 12.23 12.02 -8.27
CA LEU A 168 12.65 11.49 -6.99
C LEU A 168 13.52 10.21 -7.16
N PRO A 169 14.40 9.90 -6.19
CA PRO A 169 15.23 8.70 -6.21
C PRO A 169 14.41 7.44 -5.83
N ILE A 170 13.33 7.18 -6.57
CA ILE A 170 12.40 6.09 -6.32
C ILE A 170 12.48 5.01 -7.40
N TYR A 171 12.19 3.77 -7.02
CA TYR A 171 12.16 2.61 -7.88
C TYR A 171 10.82 2.46 -8.60
N GLY A 172 9.73 2.88 -7.96
CA GLY A 172 8.38 2.75 -8.51
C GLY A 172 7.42 3.83 -8.04
N LEU A 173 6.39 4.07 -8.85
CA LEU A 173 5.30 5.00 -8.55
C LEU A 173 3.97 4.29 -8.70
N PHE A 174 3.26 4.16 -7.59
CA PHE A 174 1.99 3.45 -7.48
C PHE A 174 0.84 4.43 -7.20
N MET A 175 -0.37 3.93 -7.31
CA MET A 175 -1.61 4.61 -6.89
C MET A 175 -2.41 3.69 -5.97
N ASN A 176 -3.00 4.24 -4.90
CA ASN A 176 -3.80 3.41 -4.01
C ASN A 176 -5.04 4.10 -3.44
N CYS A 177 -5.86 3.24 -2.84
CA CYS A 177 -6.97 3.59 -1.95
C CYS A 177 -8.07 4.43 -2.59
N VAL A 178 -8.29 4.25 -3.89
CA VAL A 178 -9.44 4.76 -4.63
C VAL A 178 -10.10 3.62 -5.41
N PRO A 179 -11.38 3.71 -5.80
CA PRO A 179 -12.00 2.75 -6.72
C PRO A 179 -11.24 2.64 -8.04
N PHE A 180 -11.32 1.47 -8.68
CA PHE A 180 -10.61 1.21 -9.92
C PHE A 180 -10.93 2.23 -11.04
N ASP A 181 -12.20 2.62 -11.20
CA ASP A 181 -12.58 3.62 -12.20
C ASP A 181 -11.91 4.97 -11.93
N THR A 182 -11.89 5.42 -10.67
CA THR A 182 -11.21 6.67 -10.27
C THR A 182 -9.71 6.58 -10.56
N MET A 183 -9.07 5.45 -10.25
CA MET A 183 -7.66 5.21 -10.53
C MET A 183 -7.37 5.26 -12.03
N LYS A 184 -8.20 4.59 -12.84
CA LYS A 184 -8.08 4.57 -14.31
C LYS A 184 -8.21 5.97 -14.91
N ASP A 185 -9.18 6.76 -14.46
CA ASP A 185 -9.40 8.12 -14.95
C ASP A 185 -8.22 9.03 -14.56
N TYR A 186 -7.74 8.91 -13.32
CA TYR A 186 -6.58 9.67 -12.84
C TYR A 186 -5.31 9.29 -13.61
N TYR A 187 -5.06 7.99 -13.84
CA TYR A 187 -3.96 7.50 -14.67
C TYR A 187 -4.03 8.11 -16.08
N SER A 188 -5.17 8.01 -16.74
CA SER A 188 -5.36 8.46 -18.12
C SER A 188 -5.10 9.97 -18.26
N LYS A 189 -5.53 10.74 -17.27
CA LYS A 189 -5.45 12.19 -17.29
C LYS A 189 -4.06 12.73 -16.91
N TYR A 190 -3.41 12.14 -15.92
CA TYR A 190 -2.23 12.74 -15.30
C TYR A 190 -0.95 11.91 -15.46
N PHE A 191 -1.02 10.58 -15.44
CA PHE A 191 0.15 9.71 -15.57
C PHE A 191 0.50 9.44 -17.03
N LYS A 192 -0.48 9.00 -17.83
CA LYS A 192 -0.25 8.61 -19.23
C LYS A 192 0.51 9.66 -20.06
N PRO A 193 0.26 10.97 -19.92
CA PRO A 193 0.97 12.00 -20.69
C PRO A 193 2.46 12.15 -20.35
N VAL A 194 2.88 11.74 -19.14
CA VAL A 194 4.23 12.01 -18.61
C VAL A 194 4.95 10.75 -18.13
N VAL A 195 4.44 9.58 -18.48
CA VAL A 195 4.88 8.30 -17.93
C VAL A 195 6.37 8.03 -18.15
N ASN A 196 7.06 7.63 -17.10
CA ASN A 196 8.40 7.07 -17.14
C ASN A 196 8.35 5.54 -17.17
N LYS A 197 8.55 4.94 -18.35
CA LYS A 197 8.48 3.48 -18.56
C LYS A 197 9.56 2.67 -17.84
N LYS A 198 10.59 3.32 -17.28
CA LYS A 198 11.68 2.65 -16.56
C LYS A 198 11.32 2.40 -15.11
N MET A 199 10.30 3.08 -14.56
CA MET A 199 9.84 2.88 -13.19
C MET A 199 8.85 1.73 -13.11
N LEU A 200 8.88 1.00 -11.99
CA LEU A 200 7.85 0.03 -11.67
C LEU A 200 6.53 0.77 -11.42
N PHE A 201 5.48 0.32 -12.10
CA PHE A 201 4.14 0.86 -11.94
C PHE A 201 3.27 -0.12 -11.15
N GLY A 202 2.37 0.40 -10.35
CA GLY A 202 1.42 -0.45 -9.63
C GLY A 202 0.20 0.32 -9.14
N PHE A 203 -0.78 -0.45 -8.70
CA PHE A 203 -1.95 0.11 -8.03
C PHE A 203 -2.60 -0.92 -7.11
N TYR A 204 -3.21 -0.43 -6.02
CA TYR A 204 -4.02 -1.24 -5.13
C TYR A 204 -5.25 -0.44 -4.71
N CYS A 205 -6.37 -0.80 -5.36
CA CYS A 205 -7.62 -0.08 -5.27
C CYS A 205 -8.38 -0.41 -3.97
N ASN A 206 -9.36 0.45 -3.64
CA ASN A 206 -10.32 0.12 -2.59
C ASN A 206 -11.63 -0.45 -3.16
N TYR A 207 -12.41 -1.09 -2.28
CA TYR A 207 -13.69 -1.69 -2.60
C TYR A 207 -14.83 -1.10 -1.74
N ILE A 208 -14.61 0.09 -1.19
CA ILE A 208 -15.55 0.79 -0.31
C ILE A 208 -15.93 2.14 -0.90
N ASN A 209 -17.09 2.67 -0.48
CA ASN A 209 -17.54 3.98 -0.92
C ASN A 209 -16.65 5.07 -0.32
N GLU A 210 -16.03 5.93 -1.16
CA GLU A 210 -15.15 7.02 -0.73
C GLU A 210 -15.79 7.94 0.32
N LYS A 211 -17.09 8.25 0.18
CA LYS A 211 -17.80 9.10 1.15
C LYS A 211 -17.92 8.45 2.52
N ALA A 212 -18.07 7.13 2.58
CA ALA A 212 -18.09 6.40 3.86
C ALA A 212 -16.70 6.38 4.51
N TYR A 213 -15.64 6.35 3.73
CA TYR A 213 -14.27 6.33 4.21
C TYR A 213 -13.79 7.70 4.74
N ALA A 214 -14.06 8.78 4.02
CA ALA A 214 -13.69 10.14 4.44
C ALA A 214 -14.31 10.55 5.80
N LEU A 215 -15.44 9.95 6.17
CA LEU A 215 -16.12 10.19 7.45
C LEU A 215 -15.61 9.30 8.60
N SER A 216 -14.82 8.27 8.34
CA SER A 216 -14.49 7.22 9.30
C SER A 216 -13.04 7.23 9.74
N GLN A 217 -12.58 8.31 10.28
CA GLN A 217 -11.33 8.34 11.05
C GLN A 217 -11.44 7.59 12.39
N ASP A 218 -12.57 7.01 12.66
CA ASP A 218 -12.91 6.28 13.87
C ASP A 218 -12.92 4.78 13.57
N VAL A 219 -11.96 4.03 14.14
CA VAL A 219 -11.80 2.59 13.95
C VAL A 219 -13.08 1.81 14.23
N SER A 220 -13.89 2.26 15.19
CA SER A 220 -15.17 1.61 15.52
C SER A 220 -16.16 1.60 14.34
N LYS A 221 -15.97 2.50 13.38
CA LYS A 221 -16.80 2.60 12.17
C LYS A 221 -16.28 1.75 11.01
N LEU A 222 -15.05 1.22 11.08
CA LEU A 222 -14.49 0.36 10.02
C LEU A 222 -15.32 -0.92 9.80
N GLN A 223 -16.00 -1.42 10.82
CA GLN A 223 -16.89 -2.57 10.72
C GLN A 223 -18.23 -2.27 10.01
N SER A 224 -18.61 -0.99 9.90
CA SER A 224 -19.87 -0.56 9.29
C SER A 224 -19.77 -0.22 7.80
N PHE A 225 -18.59 -0.36 7.19
CA PHE A 225 -18.42 -0.06 5.77
C PHE A 225 -19.21 -1.00 4.88
N LYS A 226 -20.05 -0.42 4.06
CA LYS A 226 -20.66 -1.15 2.96
C LYS A 226 -19.59 -1.36 1.87
N ILE A 227 -19.26 -2.62 1.65
CA ILE A 227 -18.50 -3.03 0.47
C ILE A 227 -19.35 -2.64 -0.75
N LEU A 228 -18.72 -1.95 -1.71
CA LEU A 228 -19.42 -1.63 -2.97
C LEU A 228 -19.88 -2.91 -3.66
N PRO A 229 -21.06 -2.93 -4.29
CA PRO A 229 -21.43 -4.07 -5.11
C PRO A 229 -20.34 -4.27 -6.17
N LYS A 230 -19.99 -5.55 -6.40
CA LYS A 230 -18.97 -5.92 -7.39
C LYS A 230 -19.39 -5.37 -8.75
N LYS A 231 -18.68 -4.35 -9.24
CA LYS A 231 -18.79 -3.85 -10.60
C LYS A 231 -17.80 -4.64 -11.45
N GLU A 232 -18.21 -5.10 -12.61
CA GLU A 232 -17.25 -5.65 -13.56
C GLU A 232 -16.31 -4.54 -14.02
N ASN A 233 -15.06 -4.64 -13.62
CA ASN A 233 -14.04 -3.71 -14.06
C ASN A 233 -13.49 -4.15 -15.41
N ASN A 234 -13.40 -3.24 -16.35
CA ASN A 234 -12.73 -3.52 -17.63
C ASN A 234 -11.21 -3.45 -17.48
N TYR A 235 -10.64 -4.45 -16.82
CA TYR A 235 -9.19 -4.57 -16.65
C TYR A 235 -8.46 -4.75 -17.98
N GLU A 236 -9.06 -5.48 -18.93
CA GLU A 236 -8.42 -5.86 -20.19
C GLU A 236 -8.02 -4.64 -21.01
N ASP A 237 -8.94 -3.71 -21.24
CA ASP A 237 -8.65 -2.50 -22.00
C ASP A 237 -7.65 -1.60 -21.26
N PHE A 238 -7.74 -1.54 -19.93
CA PHE A 238 -6.79 -0.78 -19.13
C PHE A 238 -5.37 -1.33 -19.27
N PHE A 239 -5.18 -2.65 -19.15
CA PHE A 239 -3.85 -3.26 -19.25
C PHE A 239 -3.24 -3.19 -20.65
N LYS A 240 -4.05 -3.28 -21.71
CA LYS A 240 -3.58 -3.08 -23.08
C LYS A 240 -3.00 -1.68 -23.33
N ASP A 241 -3.52 -0.70 -22.60
CA ASP A 241 -3.13 0.71 -22.72
C ASP A 241 -1.90 1.07 -21.86
N LEU A 242 -1.47 0.18 -20.95
CA LEU A 242 -0.33 0.45 -20.08
C LEU A 242 0.99 0.27 -20.85
N PRO A 243 1.89 1.27 -20.82
CA PRO A 243 3.18 1.18 -21.47
C PRO A 243 4.24 0.44 -20.66
N PHE A 244 3.87 -0.20 -19.55
CA PHE A 244 4.77 -0.85 -18.62
C PHE A 244 4.89 -2.35 -18.91
N ASN A 245 6.12 -2.87 -18.83
CA ASN A 245 6.36 -4.31 -18.93
C ASN A 245 5.93 -5.06 -17.66
N ASP A 246 6.12 -4.41 -16.51
CA ASP A 246 5.83 -4.98 -15.20
C ASP A 246 4.86 -4.07 -14.45
N VAL A 247 3.81 -4.68 -13.91
CA VAL A 247 2.76 -4.00 -13.14
C VAL A 247 2.49 -4.77 -11.86
N VAL A 248 2.47 -4.08 -10.73
CA VAL A 248 2.09 -4.65 -9.44
C VAL A 248 0.65 -4.29 -9.12
N ILE A 249 -0.15 -5.30 -8.77
CA ILE A 249 -1.57 -5.12 -8.41
C ILE A 249 -1.81 -5.67 -7.02
N GLY A 250 -2.51 -4.90 -6.22
CA GLY A 250 -2.92 -5.30 -4.88
C GLY A 250 -4.31 -4.83 -4.50
N GLY A 251 -4.64 -5.00 -3.23
CA GLY A 251 -5.86 -4.50 -2.64
C GLY A 251 -5.60 -3.53 -1.49
N CYS A 252 -6.44 -2.52 -1.34
CA CYS A 252 -6.48 -1.61 -0.20
C CYS A 252 -7.74 -1.91 0.64
N CYS A 253 -8.37 -0.89 1.18
CA CYS A 253 -9.58 -1.01 1.99
C CYS A 253 -10.68 -1.79 1.27
N GLY A 254 -11.25 -2.79 1.95
CA GLY A 254 -12.28 -3.66 1.39
C GLY A 254 -11.75 -4.83 0.54
N TYR A 255 -10.46 -4.89 0.25
CA TYR A 255 -9.83 -6.04 -0.41
C TYR A 255 -9.15 -6.94 0.63
N GLY A 256 -9.88 -7.89 1.16
CA GLY A 256 -9.30 -8.97 1.96
C GLY A 256 -8.84 -10.16 1.11
N VAL A 257 -8.53 -11.27 1.77
CA VAL A 257 -8.08 -12.52 1.13
C VAL A 257 -9.08 -13.02 0.08
N LYS A 258 -10.38 -12.96 0.38
CA LYS A 258 -11.45 -13.40 -0.52
C LYS A 258 -11.51 -12.54 -1.79
N GLU A 259 -11.47 -11.23 -1.64
CA GLU A 259 -11.54 -10.27 -2.73
C GLU A 259 -10.28 -10.35 -3.60
N MET A 260 -9.09 -10.48 -2.99
CA MET A 260 -7.84 -10.68 -3.72
C MET A 260 -7.83 -11.98 -4.52
N ARG A 261 -8.33 -13.09 -3.95
CA ARG A 261 -8.49 -14.36 -4.67
C ARG A 261 -9.41 -14.22 -5.88
N SER A 262 -10.52 -13.49 -5.71
CA SER A 262 -11.46 -13.21 -6.81
C SER A 262 -10.80 -12.40 -7.92
N LEU A 263 -10.04 -11.35 -7.57
CA LEU A 263 -9.32 -10.51 -8.52
C LEU A 263 -8.27 -11.31 -9.32
N VAL A 264 -7.45 -12.10 -8.63
CA VAL A 264 -6.43 -12.93 -9.26
C VAL A 264 -7.05 -13.93 -10.24
N ASN A 265 -8.15 -14.59 -9.84
CA ASN A 265 -8.85 -15.54 -10.69
C ASN A 265 -9.49 -14.85 -11.91
N GLU A 266 -10.06 -13.66 -11.75
CA GLU A 266 -10.62 -12.89 -12.86
C GLU A 266 -9.55 -12.54 -13.90
N LEU A 267 -8.40 -12.05 -13.45
CA LEU A 267 -7.29 -11.68 -14.35
C LEU A 267 -6.68 -12.91 -15.07
N LYS A 268 -6.60 -14.06 -14.37
CA LYS A 268 -6.20 -15.34 -14.99
C LYS A 268 -7.20 -15.79 -16.06
N ASN A 269 -8.48 -15.77 -15.76
CA ASN A 269 -9.53 -16.20 -16.70
C ASN A 269 -9.57 -15.32 -17.95
N LYS A 270 -9.17 -14.06 -17.84
CA LYS A 270 -9.01 -13.14 -18.97
C LYS A 270 -7.67 -13.28 -19.70
N GLY A 271 -6.80 -14.22 -19.29
CA GLY A 271 -5.49 -14.43 -19.90
C GLY A 271 -4.48 -13.30 -19.68
N LEU A 272 -4.75 -12.41 -18.71
CA LEU A 272 -3.89 -11.27 -18.41
C LEU A 272 -2.70 -11.63 -17.51
N VAL A 273 -2.75 -12.79 -16.88
CA VAL A 273 -1.69 -13.33 -16.01
C VAL A 273 -1.33 -14.72 -16.47
N SER A 274 -0.04 -14.98 -16.73
CA SER A 274 0.45 -16.31 -17.08
C SER A 274 0.46 -17.23 -15.88
N GLY A 275 0.21 -18.54 -16.11
CA GLY A 275 0.22 -19.55 -15.04
C GLY A 275 1.58 -19.72 -14.34
N ASP A 276 2.68 -19.31 -14.97
CA ASP A 276 4.05 -19.39 -14.44
C ASP A 276 4.45 -18.23 -13.52
N SER A 277 3.69 -17.15 -13.49
CA SER A 277 3.96 -16.02 -12.59
C SER A 277 3.65 -16.32 -11.10
N LEU A 278 3.27 -17.55 -10.80
CA LEU A 278 2.86 -18.01 -9.46
C LEU A 278 3.79 -19.09 -8.84
N LYS A 279 4.85 -19.46 -9.57
CA LYS A 279 5.86 -20.39 -9.05
C LYS A 279 6.98 -19.68 -8.32
#